data_331301a0f3ba9ea384334b405436804d
#
_entry.id   331301a0f3ba9ea384334b405436804d
#
_cell.length_a   1.000
_cell.length_b   1.000
_cell.length_c   1.000
_cell.angle_alpha   90.00
_cell.angle_beta   90.00
_cell.angle_gamma   90.00
#
_symmetry.space_group_name_H-M   'P 1'
#
loop_
_entity.id
_entity.type
_entity.pdbx_description
1 polymer ?
#
loop_
_entity_poly.entity_id
_entity_poly.type
_entity_poly.pdbx_seq_one_letter_code
_entity_poly.pdbx_strand_id
1 'polypeptide(L)'
;RQFDADRAALLTALPAGGVVGVLECATHSGDAVRVLELAHSAPYFHAAIGIHPESLIEEDAATVAVYHGDWRAELAAMRPLFADKAVAAVGEIGLDHHWPVPRQEQYDLFEAQLQLAKELDLPVSVHDREAHAEMYELLRKYKPRGALHCYSGSADDAAWLVEQGMYLGFGGAVTYKGAKRAAKVLAAIPHERALLET
;
A
#
# COMPACT_ATOMS: atom_id res chain seq x y z
N ARG A 1 -0.08 -18.52 -0.55
CA ARG A 1 0.60 -19.76 -1.02
C ARG A 1 1.83 -20.06 -0.16
N GLN A 2 2.70 -19.07 0.10
CA GLN A 2 3.93 -19.26 0.88
C GLN A 2 3.67 -19.75 2.31
N PHE A 3 2.61 -19.29 2.95
CA PHE A 3 2.22 -19.62 4.32
C PHE A 3 1.02 -20.57 4.43
N ASP A 4 0.61 -21.25 3.35
CA ASP A 4 -0.61 -22.07 3.37
C ASP A 4 -0.52 -23.25 4.37
N ALA A 5 0.68 -23.79 4.59
CA ALA A 5 0.90 -24.92 5.48
C ALA A 5 0.93 -24.55 6.98
N ASP A 6 1.34 -23.32 7.32
CA ASP A 6 1.61 -22.89 8.70
C ASP A 6 0.88 -21.60 9.11
N ARG A 7 0.01 -21.07 8.23
CA ARG A 7 -0.71 -19.80 8.46
C ARG A 7 -1.41 -19.74 9.81
N ALA A 8 -2.12 -20.79 10.21
CA ALA A 8 -2.86 -20.79 11.48
C ALA A 8 -1.93 -20.67 12.68
N ALA A 9 -0.79 -21.36 12.64
CA ALA A 9 0.23 -21.27 13.69
C ALA A 9 0.88 -19.88 13.71
N LEU A 10 1.20 -19.32 12.54
CA LEU A 10 1.76 -17.99 12.39
C LEU A 10 0.81 -16.93 12.94
N LEU A 11 -0.47 -16.95 12.55
CA LEU A 11 -1.48 -16.01 13.04
C LEU A 11 -1.62 -16.05 14.57
N THR A 12 -1.43 -17.22 15.18
CA THR A 12 -1.44 -17.36 16.64
C THR A 12 -0.18 -16.79 17.29
N ALA A 13 0.97 -16.91 16.61
CA ALA A 13 2.27 -16.50 17.15
C ALA A 13 2.55 -15.00 17.03
N LEU A 14 2.00 -14.31 16.01
CA LEU A 14 2.27 -12.90 15.75
C LEU A 14 1.99 -11.98 16.94
N PRO A 15 0.85 -12.04 17.64
CA PRO A 15 0.60 -11.21 18.82
C PRO A 15 1.54 -11.48 19.98
N ALA A 16 1.92 -12.76 20.20
CA ALA A 16 2.90 -13.14 21.21
C ALA A 16 4.30 -12.60 20.89
N GLY A 17 4.61 -12.39 19.61
CA GLY A 17 5.82 -11.72 19.12
C GLY A 17 5.77 -10.19 19.17
N GLY A 18 4.68 -9.60 19.68
CA GLY A 18 4.54 -8.14 19.80
C GLY A 18 3.87 -7.46 18.60
N VAL A 19 3.35 -8.21 17.62
CA VAL A 19 2.60 -7.65 16.50
C VAL A 19 1.19 -7.27 16.95
N VAL A 20 0.88 -5.98 16.89
CA VAL A 20 -0.41 -5.43 17.38
C VAL A 20 -1.41 -5.18 16.24
N GLY A 21 -0.95 -5.14 15.00
CA GLY A 21 -1.78 -4.96 13.82
C GLY A 21 -1.06 -5.39 12.56
N VAL A 22 -1.81 -5.89 11.59
CA VAL A 22 -1.33 -6.24 10.25
C VAL A 22 -2.27 -5.60 9.25
N LEU A 23 -1.73 -4.87 8.27
CA LEU A 23 -2.47 -4.38 7.12
C LEU A 23 -2.11 -5.23 5.92
N GLU A 24 -3.05 -6.02 5.43
CA GLU A 24 -2.92 -6.80 4.20
C GLU A 24 -3.46 -5.99 3.04
N CYS A 25 -2.69 -5.89 1.96
CA CYS A 25 -3.05 -5.06 0.82
C CYS A 25 -3.49 -5.92 -0.37
N ALA A 26 -4.61 -5.54 -0.99
CA ALA A 26 -5.02 -6.01 -2.30
C ALA A 26 -4.32 -5.20 -3.39
N THR A 27 -4.11 -5.82 -4.54
CA THR A 27 -3.51 -5.17 -5.72
C THR A 27 -4.52 -4.93 -6.84
N HIS A 28 -5.68 -5.60 -6.80
CA HIS A 28 -6.79 -5.44 -7.74
C HIS A 28 -8.08 -6.03 -7.16
N SER A 29 -9.23 -5.86 -7.83
CA SER A 29 -10.52 -6.35 -7.34
C SER A 29 -10.58 -7.87 -7.17
N GLY A 30 -9.81 -8.62 -7.97
CA GLY A 30 -9.81 -10.09 -7.95
C GLY A 30 -9.22 -10.69 -6.67
N ASP A 31 -8.30 -10.00 -5.99
CA ASP A 31 -7.74 -10.44 -4.72
C ASP A 31 -8.35 -9.74 -3.48
N ALA A 32 -9.10 -8.67 -3.68
CA ALA A 32 -9.71 -7.90 -2.60
C ALA A 32 -10.61 -8.74 -1.69
N VAL A 33 -11.39 -9.66 -2.25
CA VAL A 33 -12.26 -10.57 -1.46
C VAL A 33 -11.43 -11.45 -0.55
N ARG A 34 -10.33 -12.03 -1.06
CA ARG A 34 -9.41 -12.87 -0.27
C ARG A 34 -8.73 -12.07 0.84
N VAL A 35 -8.34 -10.83 0.56
CA VAL A 35 -7.76 -9.94 1.56
C VAL A 35 -8.76 -9.64 2.67
N LEU A 36 -10.04 -9.40 2.33
CA LEU A 36 -11.11 -9.24 3.32
C LEU A 36 -11.34 -10.50 4.15
N GLU A 37 -11.37 -11.69 3.53
CA GLU A 37 -11.48 -12.96 4.26
C GLU A 37 -10.33 -13.13 5.26
N LEU A 38 -9.11 -12.78 4.87
CA LEU A 38 -7.96 -12.81 5.75
C LEU A 38 -8.08 -11.79 6.89
N ALA A 39 -8.53 -10.57 6.58
CA ALA A 39 -8.75 -9.55 7.60
C ALA A 39 -9.81 -9.96 8.64
N HIS A 40 -10.83 -10.71 8.25
CA HIS A 40 -11.81 -11.27 9.17
C HIS A 40 -11.30 -12.48 9.97
N SER A 41 -10.17 -13.08 9.60
CA SER A 41 -9.65 -14.30 10.28
C SER A 41 -9.01 -14.04 11.65
N ALA A 42 -8.61 -12.79 11.93
CA ALA A 42 -8.03 -12.41 13.22
C ALA A 42 -8.30 -10.93 13.54
N PRO A 43 -8.55 -10.59 14.81
CA PRO A 43 -9.01 -9.24 15.19
C PRO A 43 -7.95 -8.14 15.02
N TYR A 44 -6.70 -8.49 14.82
CA TYR A 44 -5.60 -7.56 14.58
C TYR A 44 -5.22 -7.46 13.08
N PHE A 45 -5.93 -8.15 12.20
CA PHE A 45 -5.81 -8.01 10.76
C PHE A 45 -6.78 -6.97 10.21
N HIS A 46 -6.29 -6.18 9.29
CA HIS A 46 -7.04 -5.14 8.57
C HIS A 46 -6.74 -5.25 7.08
N ALA A 47 -7.68 -4.82 6.27
CA ALA A 47 -7.55 -4.80 4.82
C ALA A 47 -7.24 -3.39 4.31
N ALA A 48 -6.36 -3.30 3.34
CA ALA A 48 -6.31 -2.19 2.41
C ALA A 48 -6.74 -2.71 1.04
N ILE A 49 -7.67 -2.04 0.38
CA ILE A 49 -8.13 -2.42 -0.94
C ILE A 49 -7.92 -1.28 -1.93
N GLY A 50 -7.41 -1.62 -3.11
CA GLY A 50 -7.06 -0.68 -4.15
C GLY A 50 -6.62 -1.39 -5.42
N ILE A 51 -6.19 -0.61 -6.41
CA ILE A 51 -5.64 -1.10 -7.68
C ILE A 51 -4.20 -0.61 -7.77
N HIS A 52 -3.26 -1.56 -7.75
CA HIS A 52 -1.83 -1.31 -7.87
C HIS A 52 -1.47 -0.90 -9.31
N PRO A 53 -0.49 -0.02 -9.54
CA PRO A 53 -0.13 0.38 -10.90
C PRO A 53 0.27 -0.79 -11.82
N GLU A 54 0.95 -1.82 -11.33
CA GLU A 54 1.31 -2.98 -12.15
C GLU A 54 0.10 -3.78 -12.64
N SER A 55 -1.04 -3.74 -11.92
CA SER A 55 -2.27 -4.42 -12.33
C SER A 55 -2.84 -3.90 -13.66
N LEU A 56 -2.39 -2.72 -14.11
CA LEU A 56 -2.74 -2.20 -15.45
C LEU A 56 -2.14 -3.03 -16.61
N ILE A 57 -1.10 -3.83 -16.35
CA ILE A 57 -0.39 -4.63 -17.36
C ILE A 57 -0.27 -6.12 -17.02
N GLU A 58 -0.58 -6.54 -15.81
CA GLU A 58 -0.54 -7.94 -15.41
C GLU A 58 -1.72 -8.72 -16.00
N GLU A 59 -1.44 -9.75 -16.81
CA GLU A 59 -2.45 -10.49 -17.56
C GLU A 59 -3.49 -11.20 -16.68
N ASP A 60 -3.12 -11.62 -15.48
CA ASP A 60 -3.98 -12.31 -14.50
C ASP A 60 -4.63 -11.36 -13.48
N ALA A 61 -4.22 -10.09 -13.44
CA ALA A 61 -4.91 -9.09 -12.65
C ALA A 61 -6.34 -8.85 -13.19
N ALA A 62 -7.31 -8.62 -12.30
CA ALA A 62 -8.69 -8.38 -12.69
C ALA A 62 -8.82 -7.17 -13.63
N THR A 63 -7.99 -6.16 -13.45
CA THR A 63 -7.94 -4.97 -14.32
C THR A 63 -7.81 -5.34 -15.80
N VAL A 64 -6.93 -6.31 -16.13
CA VAL A 64 -6.73 -6.80 -17.50
C VAL A 64 -7.70 -7.93 -17.82
N ALA A 65 -7.76 -8.97 -16.99
CA ALA A 65 -8.49 -10.21 -17.26
C ALA A 65 -10.01 -10.04 -17.27
N VAL A 66 -10.56 -9.15 -16.45
CA VAL A 66 -12.00 -8.97 -16.27
C VAL A 66 -12.47 -7.63 -16.84
N TYR A 67 -11.75 -6.56 -16.57
CA TYR A 67 -12.14 -5.21 -16.94
C TYR A 67 -11.49 -4.69 -18.23
N HIS A 68 -10.66 -5.52 -18.89
CA HIS A 68 -10.03 -5.20 -20.19
C HIS A 68 -9.30 -3.86 -20.21
N GLY A 69 -8.66 -3.50 -19.08
CA GLY A 69 -7.94 -2.24 -18.89
C GLY A 69 -8.80 -1.08 -18.40
N ASP A 70 -10.12 -1.26 -18.26
CA ASP A 70 -10.99 -0.21 -17.70
C ASP A 70 -10.93 -0.20 -16.16
N TRP A 71 -9.85 0.34 -15.63
CA TRP A 71 -9.68 0.49 -14.18
C TRP A 71 -10.75 1.36 -13.52
N ARG A 72 -11.43 2.24 -14.30
CA ARG A 72 -12.52 3.07 -13.77
C ARG A 72 -13.74 2.24 -13.46
N ALA A 73 -14.07 1.31 -14.35
CA ALA A 73 -15.15 0.35 -14.10
C ALA A 73 -14.81 -0.58 -12.93
N GLU A 74 -13.54 -1.05 -12.84
CA GLU A 74 -13.07 -1.86 -11.72
C GLU A 74 -13.17 -1.11 -10.38
N LEU A 75 -12.65 0.10 -10.30
CA LEU A 75 -12.70 0.91 -9.08
C LEU A 75 -14.15 1.19 -8.65
N ALA A 76 -15.04 1.44 -9.61
CA ALA A 76 -16.47 1.59 -9.32
C ALA A 76 -17.08 0.31 -8.76
N ALA A 77 -16.72 -0.87 -9.30
CA ALA A 77 -17.18 -2.17 -8.81
C ALA A 77 -16.62 -2.50 -7.41
N MET A 78 -15.41 -2.04 -7.09
CA MET A 78 -14.81 -2.21 -5.75
C MET A 78 -15.46 -1.32 -4.68
N ARG A 79 -16.10 -0.23 -5.06
CA ARG A 79 -16.64 0.78 -4.14
C ARG A 79 -17.51 0.22 -2.99
N PRO A 80 -18.43 -0.75 -3.21
CA PRO A 80 -19.20 -1.35 -2.13
C PRO A 80 -18.36 -2.06 -1.07
N LEU A 81 -17.18 -2.57 -1.41
CA LEU A 81 -16.31 -3.30 -0.49
C LEU A 81 -15.75 -2.39 0.61
N PHE A 82 -15.63 -1.09 0.37
CA PHE A 82 -15.16 -0.13 1.37
C PHE A 82 -16.14 0.07 2.55
N ALA A 83 -17.36 -0.47 2.45
CA ALA A 83 -18.30 -0.49 3.59
C ALA A 83 -17.97 -1.60 4.60
N ASP A 84 -17.09 -2.55 4.27
CA ASP A 84 -16.65 -3.59 5.18
C ASP A 84 -15.79 -2.99 6.30
N LYS A 85 -16.11 -3.34 7.54
CA LYS A 85 -15.44 -2.80 8.75
C LYS A 85 -13.97 -3.24 8.89
N ALA A 86 -13.56 -4.29 8.18
CA ALA A 86 -12.18 -4.73 8.14
C ALA A 86 -11.30 -3.84 7.23
N VAL A 87 -11.92 -3.04 6.35
CA VAL A 87 -11.18 -2.11 5.49
C VAL A 87 -10.72 -0.92 6.32
N ALA A 88 -9.42 -0.79 6.44
CA ALA A 88 -8.76 0.27 7.20
C ALA A 88 -8.06 1.31 6.33
N ALA A 89 -7.83 1.02 5.04
CA ALA A 89 -7.12 1.91 4.12
C ALA A 89 -7.53 1.68 2.67
N VAL A 90 -7.27 2.69 1.83
CA VAL A 90 -7.22 2.53 0.36
C VAL A 90 -5.79 2.16 -0.01
N GLY A 91 -5.58 1.00 -0.61
CA GLY A 91 -4.25 0.49 -0.94
C GLY A 91 -4.26 -1.00 -1.37
N GLU A 92 -3.21 -1.46 -2.01
CA GLU A 92 -2.02 -0.72 -2.35
C GLU A 92 -2.25 0.11 -3.62
N ILE A 93 -1.89 1.39 -3.59
CA ILE A 93 -2.08 2.35 -4.68
C ILE A 93 -0.79 3.13 -4.90
N GLY A 94 -0.57 3.71 -6.07
CA GLY A 94 0.62 4.53 -6.25
C GLY A 94 1.16 4.56 -7.67
N LEU A 95 2.48 4.77 -7.79
CA LEU A 95 3.19 4.88 -9.06
C LEU A 95 4.39 3.92 -9.11
N ASP A 96 4.55 3.24 -10.25
CA ASP A 96 5.70 2.40 -10.57
C ASP A 96 6.25 2.75 -11.95
N HIS A 97 7.45 3.34 -11.99
CA HIS A 97 8.12 3.68 -13.24
C HIS A 97 9.18 2.65 -13.66
N HIS A 98 9.35 1.61 -12.87
CA HIS A 98 10.27 0.51 -13.19
C HIS A 98 9.72 -0.39 -14.30
N TRP A 99 8.42 -0.66 -14.27
CA TRP A 99 7.73 -1.47 -15.25
C TRP A 99 7.17 -0.62 -16.40
N PRO A 100 6.92 -1.19 -17.58
CA PRO A 100 6.42 -0.45 -18.74
C PRO A 100 4.91 -0.11 -18.65
N VAL A 101 4.46 0.26 -17.48
CA VAL A 101 3.08 0.71 -17.24
C VAL A 101 2.91 2.11 -17.84
N PRO A 102 1.84 2.40 -18.61
CA PRO A 102 1.61 3.73 -19.14
C PRO A 102 1.54 4.80 -18.04
N ARG A 103 2.43 5.77 -18.05
CA ARG A 103 2.59 6.75 -16.96
C ARG A 103 1.34 7.56 -16.68
N GLN A 104 0.66 8.01 -17.73
CA GLN A 104 -0.56 8.80 -17.56
C GLN A 104 -1.70 7.97 -16.94
N GLU A 105 -1.83 6.71 -17.35
CA GLU A 105 -2.86 5.81 -16.79
C GLU A 105 -2.66 5.55 -15.31
N GLN A 106 -1.41 5.26 -14.89
CA GLN A 106 -1.16 5.05 -13.47
C GLN A 106 -1.29 6.34 -12.65
N TYR A 107 -0.94 7.51 -13.23
CA TYR A 107 -1.14 8.81 -12.59
C TYR A 107 -2.64 9.09 -12.37
N ASP A 108 -3.47 8.91 -13.41
CA ASP A 108 -4.91 9.10 -13.34
C ASP A 108 -5.56 8.14 -12.35
N LEU A 109 -5.14 6.87 -12.36
CA LEU A 109 -5.60 5.84 -11.42
C LEU A 109 -5.24 6.19 -9.98
N PHE A 110 -3.99 6.57 -9.72
CA PHE A 110 -3.54 6.95 -8.39
C PHE A 110 -4.29 8.19 -7.88
N GLU A 111 -4.45 9.21 -8.73
CA GLU A 111 -5.20 10.41 -8.37
C GLU A 111 -6.66 10.10 -8.03
N ALA A 112 -7.33 9.24 -8.81
CA ALA A 112 -8.71 8.83 -8.55
C ALA A 112 -8.83 8.08 -7.21
N GLN A 113 -7.85 7.26 -6.84
CA GLN A 113 -7.84 6.54 -5.57
C GLN A 113 -7.51 7.43 -4.38
N LEU A 114 -6.68 8.46 -4.54
CA LEU A 114 -6.49 9.50 -3.53
C LEU A 114 -7.78 10.31 -3.27
N GLN A 115 -8.54 10.61 -4.33
CA GLN A 115 -9.86 11.24 -4.21
C GLN A 115 -10.84 10.35 -3.46
N LEU A 116 -10.87 9.07 -3.80
CA LEU A 116 -11.71 8.08 -3.10
C LEU A 116 -11.35 7.97 -1.61
N ALA A 117 -10.07 7.89 -1.28
CA ALA A 117 -9.60 7.85 0.10
C ALA A 117 -10.05 9.09 0.90
N LYS A 118 -9.95 10.28 0.28
CA LYS A 118 -10.42 11.53 0.87
C LYS A 118 -11.94 11.55 1.06
N GLU A 119 -12.71 11.05 0.08
CA GLU A 119 -14.17 10.96 0.15
C GLU A 119 -14.64 10.05 1.28
N LEU A 120 -13.94 8.91 1.46
CA LEU A 120 -14.26 7.91 2.48
C LEU A 120 -13.63 8.20 3.85
N ASP A 121 -12.82 9.25 3.97
CA ASP A 121 -11.99 9.57 5.16
C ASP A 121 -11.09 8.40 5.58
N LEU A 122 -10.58 7.62 4.62
CA LEU A 122 -9.68 6.51 4.84
C LEU A 122 -8.22 6.93 4.64
N PRO A 123 -7.27 6.37 5.42
CA PRO A 123 -5.85 6.48 5.12
C PRO A 123 -5.50 5.70 3.84
N VAL A 124 -4.25 5.88 3.38
CA VAL A 124 -3.73 5.20 2.19
C VAL A 124 -2.50 4.35 2.50
N SER A 125 -2.33 3.25 1.74
CA SER A 125 -1.06 2.51 1.62
C SER A 125 -0.50 2.76 0.23
N VAL A 126 0.65 3.44 0.16
CA VAL A 126 1.17 3.99 -1.10
C VAL A 126 2.43 3.27 -1.55
N HIS A 127 2.42 2.79 -2.79
CA HIS A 127 3.55 2.26 -3.54
C HIS A 127 4.28 3.38 -4.28
N ASP A 128 5.60 3.39 -4.21
CA ASP A 128 6.44 4.33 -4.94
C ASP A 128 7.73 3.65 -5.42
N ARG A 129 7.83 3.41 -6.71
CA ARG A 129 9.04 2.86 -7.31
C ARG A 129 9.50 3.70 -8.49
N GLU A 130 10.67 4.36 -8.33
CA GLU A 130 11.28 5.21 -9.34
C GLU A 130 10.39 6.39 -9.81
N ALA A 131 9.37 6.79 -8.99
CA ALA A 131 8.35 7.77 -9.32
C ALA A 131 8.26 8.93 -8.30
N HIS A 132 9.26 9.11 -7.44
CA HIS A 132 9.22 10.01 -6.27
C HIS A 132 8.73 11.43 -6.59
N ALA A 133 9.15 12.02 -7.71
CA ALA A 133 8.80 13.42 -8.02
C ALA A 133 7.28 13.61 -8.23
N GLU A 134 6.68 12.79 -9.09
CA GLU A 134 5.25 12.82 -9.39
C GLU A 134 4.42 12.34 -8.19
N MET A 135 4.94 11.33 -7.46
CA MET A 135 4.35 10.86 -6.22
C MET A 135 4.20 12.01 -5.21
N TYR A 136 5.28 12.74 -4.93
CA TYR A 136 5.27 13.84 -3.96
C TYR A 136 4.40 15.02 -4.43
N GLU A 137 4.27 15.25 -5.74
CA GLU A 137 3.33 16.24 -6.28
C GLU A 137 1.89 15.92 -5.88
N LEU A 138 1.45 14.68 -6.09
CA LEU A 138 0.12 14.22 -5.71
C LEU A 138 -0.08 14.21 -4.19
N LEU A 139 0.91 13.78 -3.42
CA LEU A 139 0.83 13.80 -1.96
C LEU A 139 0.73 15.23 -1.40
N ARG A 140 1.42 16.21 -2.00
CA ARG A 140 1.27 17.63 -1.63
C ARG A 140 -0.13 18.17 -1.95
N LYS A 141 -0.70 17.75 -3.08
CA LYS A 141 -2.04 18.17 -3.52
C LYS A 141 -3.14 17.61 -2.64
N TYR A 142 -3.10 16.32 -2.33
CA TYR A 142 -4.17 15.61 -1.63
C TYR A 142 -3.98 15.53 -0.12
N LYS A 143 -2.75 15.58 0.38
CA LYS A 143 -2.35 15.47 1.80
C LYS A 143 -3.04 14.30 2.51
N PRO A 144 -2.91 13.07 1.98
CA PRO A 144 -3.54 11.93 2.59
C PRO A 144 -2.88 11.58 3.93
N ARG A 145 -3.62 10.93 4.80
CA ARG A 145 -3.04 10.19 5.94
C ARG A 145 -2.67 8.80 5.45
N GLY A 146 -1.68 8.16 6.04
CA GLY A 146 -1.36 6.76 5.71
C GLY A 146 0.11 6.45 5.74
N ALA A 147 0.54 5.51 4.90
CA ALA A 147 1.91 5.04 4.85
C ALA A 147 2.46 5.00 3.41
N LEU A 148 3.74 5.32 3.27
CA LEU A 148 4.53 4.94 2.10
C LEU A 148 5.15 3.57 2.34
N HIS A 149 4.73 2.60 1.55
CA HIS A 149 5.24 1.23 1.58
C HIS A 149 6.66 1.18 1.02
N CYS A 150 7.50 0.31 1.58
CA CYS A 150 8.86 0.00 1.10
C CYS A 150 9.71 1.25 0.81
N TYR A 151 9.73 2.18 1.76
CA TYR A 151 10.33 3.51 1.54
C TYR A 151 11.79 3.45 1.10
N SER A 152 12.07 4.05 -0.05
CA SER A 152 13.40 4.08 -0.68
C SER A 152 13.93 5.49 -0.99
N GLY A 153 13.20 6.53 -0.60
CA GLY A 153 13.54 7.93 -0.84
C GLY A 153 14.68 8.48 0.01
N SER A 154 14.85 9.78 0.01
CA SER A 154 15.89 10.49 0.78
C SER A 154 15.46 10.70 2.24
N ALA A 155 16.44 11.06 3.11
CA ALA A 155 16.14 11.41 4.49
C ALA A 155 15.35 12.74 4.59
N ASP A 156 15.61 13.68 3.68
CA ASP A 156 14.92 14.98 3.66
C ASP A 156 13.45 14.79 3.23
N ASP A 157 13.18 13.97 2.22
CA ASP A 157 11.82 13.63 1.82
C ASP A 157 11.09 12.85 2.93
N ALA A 158 11.80 11.94 3.61
CA ALA A 158 11.25 11.22 4.76
C ALA A 158 10.80 12.15 5.88
N ALA A 159 11.62 13.11 6.23
CA ALA A 159 11.28 14.12 7.24
C ALA A 159 10.03 14.92 6.83
N TRP A 160 10.00 15.37 5.57
CA TRP A 160 8.83 16.07 5.03
C TRP A 160 7.55 15.20 5.06
N LEU A 161 7.61 13.93 4.64
CA LEU A 161 6.46 13.02 4.67
C LEU A 161 5.94 12.82 6.10
N VAL A 162 6.84 12.64 7.05
CA VAL A 162 6.49 12.50 8.48
C VAL A 162 5.85 13.78 9.02
N GLU A 163 6.33 14.96 8.64
CA GLU A 163 5.69 16.24 8.97
C GLU A 163 4.28 16.36 8.41
N GLN A 164 4.00 15.75 7.24
CA GLN A 164 2.64 15.66 6.68
C GLN A 164 1.78 14.58 7.38
N GLY A 165 2.31 13.87 8.38
CA GLY A 165 1.57 12.86 9.14
C GLY A 165 1.68 11.43 8.57
N MET A 166 2.49 11.20 7.55
CA MET A 166 2.69 9.88 6.95
C MET A 166 3.56 8.98 7.83
N TYR A 167 3.37 7.69 7.69
CA TYR A 167 4.24 6.62 8.17
C TYR A 167 5.11 6.11 7.02
N LEU A 168 6.25 5.50 7.34
CA LEU A 168 7.16 4.94 6.36
C LEU A 168 7.40 3.45 6.65
N GLY A 169 7.17 2.59 5.66
CA GLY A 169 7.38 1.15 5.73
C GLY A 169 8.82 0.76 5.44
N PHE A 170 9.35 -0.18 6.21
CA PHE A 170 10.70 -0.71 6.06
C PHE A 170 10.69 -2.24 6.16
N GLY A 171 10.97 -2.89 5.03
CA GLY A 171 11.13 -4.33 4.94
C GLY A 171 12.55 -4.82 5.23
N GLY A 172 12.78 -6.12 5.07
CA GLY A 172 14.06 -6.77 5.35
C GLY A 172 15.26 -6.22 4.56
N ALA A 173 15.03 -5.51 3.46
CA ALA A 173 16.07 -4.88 2.66
C ALA A 173 16.95 -3.88 3.45
N VAL A 174 16.43 -3.29 4.52
CA VAL A 174 17.19 -2.37 5.40
C VAL A 174 18.36 -3.07 6.12
N THR A 175 18.29 -4.39 6.24
CA THR A 175 19.34 -5.21 6.89
C THR A 175 20.46 -5.63 5.93
N TYR A 176 20.34 -5.36 4.64
CA TYR A 176 21.33 -5.77 3.65
C TYR A 176 22.64 -5.02 3.84
N LYS A 177 23.75 -5.75 3.60
CA LYS A 177 25.07 -5.14 3.63
C LYS A 177 25.14 -3.98 2.62
N GLY A 178 25.33 -2.76 3.14
CA GLY A 178 25.36 -1.56 2.29
C GLY A 178 24.07 -0.74 2.24
N ALA A 179 23.03 -1.09 2.97
CA ALA A 179 21.76 -0.34 3.08
C ALA A 179 21.92 1.00 3.82
N LYS A 180 22.95 1.78 3.47
CA LYS A 180 23.30 3.04 4.15
C LYS A 180 22.21 4.11 4.06
N ARG A 181 21.39 4.08 2.97
CA ARG A 181 20.29 5.04 2.78
C ARG A 181 19.21 4.81 3.82
N ALA A 182 18.74 3.58 3.98
CA ALA A 182 17.71 3.23 4.96
C ALA A 182 18.14 3.58 6.40
N ALA A 183 19.41 3.32 6.76
CA ALA A 183 19.94 3.72 8.07
C ALA A 183 19.92 5.24 8.29
N LYS A 184 20.21 6.04 7.25
CA LYS A 184 20.12 7.51 7.33
C LYS A 184 18.68 7.99 7.48
N VAL A 185 17.74 7.37 6.76
CA VAL A 185 16.31 7.69 6.88
C VAL A 185 15.81 7.38 8.29
N LEU A 186 16.08 6.18 8.80
CA LEU A 186 15.66 5.78 10.15
C LEU A 186 16.26 6.66 11.26
N ALA A 187 17.46 7.21 11.05
CA ALA A 187 18.06 8.17 11.98
C ALA A 187 17.44 9.58 11.87
N ALA A 188 16.77 9.90 10.79
CA ALA A 188 16.19 11.22 10.52
C ALA A 188 14.71 11.35 10.91
N ILE A 189 14.02 10.24 11.18
CA ILE A 189 12.59 10.23 11.52
C ILE A 189 12.34 9.71 12.93
N PRO A 190 11.22 10.09 13.59
CA PRO A 190 10.78 9.47 14.83
C PRO A 190 10.47 7.98 14.62
N HIS A 191 10.92 7.12 15.53
CA HIS A 191 10.73 5.67 15.40
C HIS A 191 9.25 5.25 15.35
N GLU A 192 8.38 6.00 16.03
CA GLU A 192 6.92 5.81 15.99
C GLU A 192 6.29 6.09 14.61
N ARG A 193 7.06 6.61 13.67
CA ARG A 193 6.65 6.81 12.26
C ARG A 193 7.21 5.74 11.32
N ALA A 194 7.96 4.79 11.84
CA ALA A 194 8.45 3.64 11.09
C ALA A 194 7.51 2.45 11.29
N LEU A 195 7.14 1.79 10.18
CA LEU A 195 6.39 0.54 10.16
C LEU A 195 7.31 -0.59 9.70
N LEU A 196 7.09 -1.79 10.21
CA LEU A 196 7.74 -2.99 9.71
C LEU A 196 6.86 -3.62 8.62
N GLU A 197 7.49 -4.19 7.64
CA GLU A 197 6.79 -4.88 6.54
C GLU A 197 7.62 -6.04 5.98
N THR A 198 6.98 -6.88 5.15
CA THR A 198 7.60 -8.07 4.54
C THR A 198 8.25 -7.77 3.21
#